data_fa189a8ac65a8c360d876be037b92849
#
_entry.id   fa189a8ac65a8c360d876be037b92849
#
_cell.length_a   1.000
_cell.length_b   1.000
_cell.length_c   1.000
_cell.angle_alpha   90.00
_cell.angle_beta   90.00
_cell.angle_gamma   90.00
#
_symmetry.space_group_name_H-M   'P 1'
#
loop_
_entity.id
_entity.type
_entity.pdbx_description
1 polymer ?
#
loop_
_entity_poly.entity_id
_entity_poly.type
_entity_poly.pdbx_seq_one_letter_code
_entity_poly.pdbx_strand_id
1 'polypeptide(L)'
;VKPLYYSLNKDEFEKWNDKIIHVVVTDMPINLPQYKIDELVALPEIRNINWVREHHQRRSVVKGLNRLNLNFDDVIIMSDLDEIPDMDIVSNNIKFLDMGPIVFEQDWYIWNLEWMKGMKWRGSSMFLFSQFIDNKDIFQHIRNLRWDEVDENKEFITVDGGWHFSWFGSSEFIRKKMFSFAHTETATEYFRNLKNIEYLVREGLTPEEPSDSPIKLLPTENILRKLPKNLELIPNYSFEKFSKVYDCFMFSHELDLLNLRLHELYDYVDYFVIVESNETHSGLPKPLYFRENQHLFEKFSDKIINVAIEGFPTPPSDQNPNWFRENFQRNQILTVLQSLDMKDDDCVMLSDVDELPDRNSVMNVRHHVRRLQVITFRQRWFTWNFELEDPQEWPGTQVMLWSDFKKTTPQKIRKGRYNVGVVSNEVRGWHLSWFGDNNSVHEKLKSFAHQEIGPKTDEEIELARLEKRALVESKLNPTHGWDFFPVMRHIYEEGRLYEQVNKNKNQKFLIDFF
;
A
#
# COMPACT_ATOMS: atom_id res chain seq x y z
N VAL A 1 -4.64 39.85 -2.36
CA VAL A 1 -4.34 39.20 -1.07
C VAL A 1 -4.79 37.75 -1.20
N LYS A 2 -3.91 36.82 -0.88
CA LYS A 2 -4.22 35.37 -0.90
C LYS A 2 -5.11 35.05 0.32
N PRO A 3 -6.23 34.33 0.17
CA PRO A 3 -7.03 33.87 1.30
C PRO A 3 -6.22 32.97 2.24
N LEU A 4 -6.53 33.04 3.54
CA LEU A 4 -5.98 32.12 4.54
C LEU A 4 -6.82 30.84 4.57
N TYR A 5 -6.59 29.97 3.60
CA TYR A 5 -7.41 28.77 3.36
C TYR A 5 -7.58 27.89 4.60
N TYR A 6 -6.52 27.65 5.37
CA TYR A 6 -6.64 26.88 6.61
C TYR A 6 -7.58 27.55 7.61
N SER A 7 -7.41 28.86 7.83
CA SER A 7 -8.29 29.59 8.77
C SER A 7 -9.77 29.60 8.35
N LEU A 8 -10.03 29.60 7.04
CA LEU A 8 -11.39 29.58 6.49
C LEU A 8 -12.06 28.21 6.54
N ASN A 9 -11.27 27.13 6.61
CA ASN A 9 -11.75 25.74 6.60
C ASN A 9 -11.28 24.98 7.86
N LYS A 10 -11.08 25.67 8.97
CA LYS A 10 -10.51 25.09 10.19
C LYS A 10 -11.32 23.92 10.72
N ASP A 11 -12.63 23.96 10.56
CA ASP A 11 -13.55 22.93 11.04
C ASP A 11 -13.31 21.58 10.35
N GLU A 12 -12.85 21.56 9.10
CA GLU A 12 -12.48 20.34 8.39
C GLU A 12 -11.26 19.61 9.01
N PHE A 13 -10.47 20.33 9.83
CA PHE A 13 -9.26 19.82 10.48
C PHE A 13 -9.44 19.64 11.99
N GLU A 14 -10.67 19.69 12.52
CA GLU A 14 -10.96 19.66 13.96
C GLU A 14 -10.34 18.41 14.62
N LYS A 15 -10.37 17.28 13.97
CA LYS A 15 -9.76 16.01 14.44
C LYS A 15 -8.28 16.13 14.81
N TRP A 16 -7.56 17.09 14.24
CA TRP A 16 -6.11 17.28 14.44
C TRP A 16 -5.76 18.64 15.07
N ASN A 17 -6.74 19.36 15.61
CA ASN A 17 -6.52 20.70 16.18
C ASN A 17 -5.47 20.72 17.30
N ASP A 18 -5.37 19.65 18.09
CA ASP A 18 -4.37 19.48 19.15
C ASP A 18 -2.93 19.35 18.63
N LYS A 19 -2.78 19.03 17.34
CA LYS A 19 -1.48 18.82 16.66
C LYS A 19 -1.13 19.93 15.67
N ILE A 20 -2.03 20.87 15.41
CA ILE A 20 -1.81 21.91 14.41
C ILE A 20 -1.46 23.26 15.06
N ILE A 21 -0.27 23.77 14.73
CA ILE A 21 0.13 25.13 15.06
C ILE A 21 0.11 25.97 13.78
N HIS A 22 -0.95 26.73 13.60
CA HIS A 22 -1.08 27.61 12.45
C HIS A 22 -0.31 28.91 12.64
N VAL A 23 0.63 29.20 11.73
CA VAL A 23 1.41 30.44 11.70
C VAL A 23 0.98 31.28 10.50
N VAL A 24 0.38 32.42 10.76
CA VAL A 24 0.04 33.41 9.73
C VAL A 24 1.20 34.37 9.54
N VAL A 25 1.76 34.42 8.35
CA VAL A 25 2.84 35.35 7.99
C VAL A 25 2.23 36.66 7.51
N THR A 26 2.34 37.70 8.33
CA THR A 26 1.79 39.05 8.05
C THR A 26 2.84 40.07 7.61
N ASP A 27 4.11 39.70 7.74
CA ASP A 27 5.28 40.53 7.48
C ASP A 27 6.00 40.11 6.18
N MET A 28 5.24 39.73 5.16
CA MET A 28 5.76 39.29 3.87
C MET A 28 6.56 40.41 3.19
N PRO A 29 7.78 40.14 2.68
CA PRO A 29 8.56 41.14 1.96
C PRO A 29 7.82 41.71 0.75
N ILE A 30 7.75 43.04 0.67
CA ILE A 30 7.09 43.77 -0.42
C ILE A 30 8.12 44.78 -0.96
N ASN A 31 8.37 44.79 -2.26
CA ASN A 31 9.22 45.80 -2.92
C ASN A 31 10.64 45.89 -2.36
N LEU A 32 11.41 44.82 -2.39
CA LEU A 32 12.84 44.86 -2.10
C LEU A 32 13.61 45.37 -3.33
N PRO A 33 14.64 46.19 -3.14
CA PRO A 33 15.55 46.56 -4.22
C PRO A 33 16.35 45.33 -4.69
N GLN A 34 16.74 45.30 -5.98
CA GLN A 34 17.35 44.12 -6.61
C GLN A 34 18.61 43.63 -5.87
N TYR A 35 19.48 44.54 -5.41
CA TYR A 35 20.68 44.12 -4.67
C TYR A 35 20.36 43.31 -3.39
N LYS A 36 19.25 43.61 -2.69
CA LYS A 36 18.83 42.82 -1.54
C LYS A 36 18.23 41.46 -1.93
N ILE A 37 17.61 41.38 -3.09
CA ILE A 37 17.14 40.11 -3.65
C ILE A 37 18.35 39.24 -3.98
N ASP A 38 19.38 39.82 -4.59
CA ASP A 38 20.62 39.12 -4.95
C ASP A 38 21.39 38.60 -3.73
N GLU A 39 21.31 39.29 -2.60
CA GLU A 39 21.86 38.83 -1.31
C GLU A 39 21.07 37.67 -0.69
N LEU A 40 19.77 37.64 -0.89
CA LEU A 40 18.87 36.71 -0.23
C LEU A 40 18.59 35.41 -1.03
N VAL A 41 18.89 35.42 -2.32
CA VAL A 41 18.69 34.29 -3.23
C VAL A 41 20.02 33.91 -3.86
N ALA A 42 20.53 32.74 -3.48
CA ALA A 42 21.88 32.31 -3.88
C ALA A 42 22.03 32.05 -5.40
N LEU A 43 20.98 31.50 -6.03
CA LEU A 43 21.00 31.11 -7.44
C LEU A 43 20.70 32.31 -8.36
N PRO A 44 21.62 32.73 -9.23
CA PRO A 44 21.42 33.90 -10.09
C PRO A 44 20.20 33.83 -11.01
N GLU A 45 19.90 32.65 -11.55
CA GLU A 45 18.87 32.39 -12.54
C GLU A 45 17.45 32.65 -12.01
N ILE A 46 17.26 32.54 -10.69
CA ILE A 46 15.97 32.65 -10.03
C ILE A 46 15.87 33.83 -9.07
N ARG A 47 16.79 34.81 -9.17
CA ARG A 47 16.82 35.99 -8.30
C ARG A 47 15.63 36.92 -8.54
N ASN A 48 14.50 36.60 -7.88
CA ASN A 48 13.35 37.46 -7.89
C ASN A 48 12.65 37.51 -6.51
N ILE A 49 11.73 38.46 -6.35
CA ILE A 49 11.05 38.75 -5.07
C ILE A 49 10.18 37.55 -4.62
N ASN A 50 9.71 36.68 -5.54
CA ASN A 50 8.87 35.56 -5.18
C ASN A 50 9.65 34.49 -4.41
N TRP A 51 10.91 34.27 -4.77
CA TRP A 51 11.79 33.39 -4.01
C TRP A 51 12.11 33.93 -2.62
N VAL A 52 12.33 35.23 -2.50
CA VAL A 52 12.52 35.87 -1.19
C VAL A 52 11.27 35.66 -0.31
N ARG A 53 10.07 35.77 -0.88
CA ARG A 53 8.81 35.54 -0.18
C ARG A 53 8.65 34.08 0.23
N GLU A 54 9.01 33.14 -0.64
CA GLU A 54 8.96 31.71 -0.33
C GLU A 54 9.91 31.38 0.83
N HIS A 55 11.16 31.83 0.75
CA HIS A 55 12.14 31.64 1.83
C HIS A 55 11.66 32.28 3.15
N HIS A 56 11.10 33.49 3.09
CA HIS A 56 10.55 34.16 4.27
C HIS A 56 9.39 33.38 4.89
N GLN A 57 8.47 32.86 4.07
CA GLN A 57 7.37 32.02 4.52
C GLN A 57 7.91 30.74 5.17
N ARG A 58 8.88 30.06 4.54
CA ARG A 58 9.49 28.83 5.05
C ARG A 58 10.19 29.08 6.40
N ARG A 59 11.00 30.14 6.51
CA ARG A 59 11.64 30.55 7.78
C ARG A 59 10.63 30.87 8.88
N SER A 60 9.42 31.33 8.54
CA SER A 60 8.39 31.68 9.52
C SER A 60 7.86 30.48 10.29
N VAL A 61 8.16 29.23 9.91
CA VAL A 61 7.87 28.02 10.69
C VAL A 61 8.48 28.08 12.09
N VAL A 62 9.61 28.76 12.25
CA VAL A 62 10.26 29.05 13.55
C VAL A 62 9.31 29.71 14.55
N LYS A 63 8.41 30.60 14.07
CA LYS A 63 7.39 31.25 14.92
C LYS A 63 6.43 30.20 15.54
N GLY A 64 6.22 29.06 14.87
CA GLY A 64 5.46 27.93 15.39
C GLY A 64 6.26 27.09 16.40
N LEU A 65 7.50 26.73 16.06
CA LEU A 65 8.39 25.97 16.94
C LEU A 65 8.63 26.69 18.29
N ASN A 66 8.77 28.00 18.28
CA ASN A 66 8.92 28.82 19.49
C ASN A 66 7.70 28.81 20.44
N ARG A 67 6.57 28.24 20.03
CA ARG A 67 5.38 28.04 20.89
C ARG A 67 5.39 26.70 21.59
N LEU A 68 6.32 25.83 21.24
CA LEU A 68 6.49 24.50 21.80
C LEU A 68 7.60 24.48 22.85
N ASN A 69 7.50 23.58 23.82
CA ASN A 69 8.56 23.32 24.76
C ASN A 69 9.39 22.13 24.24
N LEU A 70 10.32 22.40 23.33
CA LEU A 70 11.14 21.40 22.64
C LEU A 70 12.41 21.08 23.43
N ASN A 71 12.78 19.80 23.46
CA ASN A 71 14.07 19.32 23.97
C ASN A 71 15.10 19.27 22.85
N PHE A 72 16.38 19.24 23.20
CA PHE A 72 17.47 19.20 22.23
C PHE A 72 17.44 17.99 21.29
N ASP A 73 16.92 16.87 21.76
CA ASP A 73 16.78 15.60 21.05
C ASP A 73 15.42 15.42 20.34
N ASP A 74 14.53 16.41 20.42
CA ASP A 74 13.30 16.38 19.64
C ASP A 74 13.59 16.41 18.13
N VAL A 75 12.87 15.61 17.37
CA VAL A 75 13.04 15.46 15.94
C VAL A 75 12.17 16.46 15.20
N ILE A 76 12.77 17.25 14.35
CA ILE A 76 12.07 18.15 13.43
C ILE A 76 12.03 17.51 12.04
N ILE A 77 10.86 17.35 11.49
CA ILE A 77 10.66 16.97 10.08
C ILE A 77 10.19 18.20 9.33
N MET A 78 10.89 18.54 8.25
CA MET A 78 10.54 19.63 7.37
C MET A 78 10.15 19.11 5.98
N SER A 79 9.00 19.57 5.49
CA SER A 79 8.45 19.21 4.18
C SER A 79 7.73 20.39 3.55
N ASP A 80 7.67 20.46 2.23
CA ASP A 80 6.59 21.20 1.57
C ASP A 80 5.29 20.37 1.65
N LEU A 81 4.14 20.99 1.45
CA LEU A 81 2.84 20.33 1.67
C LEU A 81 2.63 19.10 0.78
N ASP A 82 3.24 19.08 -0.39
CA ASP A 82 3.16 18.01 -1.38
C ASP A 82 4.34 17.00 -1.27
N GLU A 83 5.12 17.10 -0.21
CA GLU A 83 6.21 16.16 0.14
C GLU A 83 5.80 15.38 1.40
N ILE A 84 5.53 14.08 1.25
CA ILE A 84 5.08 13.20 2.35
C ILE A 84 6.16 12.15 2.62
N PRO A 85 6.87 12.21 3.76
CA PRO A 85 7.83 11.16 4.12
C PRO A 85 7.12 9.88 4.53
N ASP A 86 7.72 8.74 4.25
CA ASP A 86 7.25 7.45 4.75
C ASP A 86 7.58 7.34 6.25
N MET A 87 6.56 7.28 7.11
CA MET A 87 6.74 7.29 8.56
C MET A 87 7.41 6.02 9.11
N ASP A 88 7.33 4.90 8.40
CA ASP A 88 8.07 3.69 8.77
C ASP A 88 9.58 3.91 8.54
N ILE A 89 9.93 4.54 7.42
CA ILE A 89 11.32 4.91 7.12
C ILE A 89 11.81 5.99 8.09
N VAL A 90 10.99 7.00 8.40
CA VAL A 90 11.30 8.01 9.43
C VAL A 90 11.66 7.33 10.74
N SER A 91 10.77 6.48 11.26
CA SER A 91 10.94 5.82 12.56
C SER A 91 12.22 4.98 12.63
N ASN A 92 12.55 4.25 11.56
CA ASN A 92 13.73 3.39 11.49
C ASN A 92 15.05 4.17 11.42
N ASN A 93 15.02 5.45 11.01
CA ASN A 93 16.21 6.25 10.76
C ASN A 93 16.47 7.34 11.81
N ILE A 94 15.57 7.58 12.77
CA ILE A 94 15.77 8.56 13.86
C ILE A 94 17.09 8.35 14.60
N LYS A 95 17.48 7.10 14.81
CA LYS A 95 18.73 6.71 15.52
C LYS A 95 20.02 7.16 14.84
N PHE A 96 19.96 7.62 13.59
CA PHE A 96 21.13 8.10 12.84
C PHE A 96 21.26 9.63 12.82
N LEU A 97 20.34 10.36 13.45
CA LEU A 97 20.34 11.82 13.44
C LEU A 97 21.54 12.45 14.15
N ASP A 98 22.18 11.72 15.06
CA ASP A 98 23.44 12.16 15.67
C ASP A 98 24.60 12.25 14.65
N MET A 99 24.49 11.54 13.52
CA MET A 99 25.48 11.56 12.44
C MET A 99 25.27 12.74 11.46
N GLY A 100 24.11 13.38 11.51
CA GLY A 100 23.75 14.51 10.64
C GLY A 100 22.27 14.48 10.23
N PRO A 101 21.79 15.54 9.56
CA PRO A 101 20.47 15.60 8.99
C PRO A 101 20.23 14.47 7.98
N ILE A 102 18.97 14.03 7.87
CA ILE A 102 18.55 13.02 6.89
C ILE A 102 17.62 13.66 5.87
N VAL A 103 17.88 13.43 4.59
CA VAL A 103 17.07 13.87 3.46
C VAL A 103 16.40 12.65 2.81
N PHE A 104 15.10 12.72 2.60
CA PHE A 104 14.33 11.64 2.00
C PHE A 104 14.34 11.75 0.47
N GLU A 105 14.77 10.70 -0.20
CA GLU A 105 14.64 10.53 -1.64
C GLU A 105 13.26 9.93 -1.94
N GLN A 106 12.36 10.79 -2.40
CA GLN A 106 10.93 10.48 -2.54
C GLN A 106 10.58 10.10 -3.98
N ASP A 107 9.58 9.24 -4.15
CA ASP A 107 9.00 8.96 -5.46
C ASP A 107 8.34 10.21 -6.01
N TRP A 108 8.75 10.65 -7.19
CA TRP A 108 8.29 11.91 -7.76
C TRP A 108 7.15 11.70 -8.75
N TYR A 109 5.92 11.87 -8.27
CA TYR A 109 4.71 11.85 -9.09
C TYR A 109 4.40 13.25 -9.62
N ILE A 110 3.95 13.31 -10.88
CA ILE A 110 3.57 14.56 -11.56
C ILE A 110 2.16 14.40 -12.14
N TRP A 111 1.31 15.39 -11.93
CA TRP A 111 -0.08 15.48 -12.32
C TRP A 111 -1.03 14.59 -11.52
N ASN A 112 -0.75 13.31 -11.46
CA ASN A 112 -1.53 12.27 -10.81
C ASN A 112 -0.66 11.06 -10.48
N LEU A 113 -1.24 9.98 -9.99
CA LEU A 113 -0.52 8.75 -9.67
C LEU A 113 -0.13 7.90 -10.91
N GLU A 114 -0.59 8.26 -12.10
CA GLU A 114 -0.29 7.52 -13.33
C GLU A 114 1.09 7.87 -13.91
N TRP A 115 1.63 9.01 -13.52
CA TRP A 115 2.85 9.55 -14.09
C TRP A 115 3.91 9.89 -13.05
N MET A 116 5.14 9.47 -13.31
CA MET A 116 6.27 9.80 -12.44
C MET A 116 7.52 10.17 -13.24
N LYS A 117 8.43 10.94 -12.63
CA LYS A 117 9.78 11.12 -13.15
C LYS A 117 10.63 9.86 -12.88
N GLY A 118 11.57 9.58 -13.80
CA GLY A 118 12.52 8.48 -13.65
C GLY A 118 13.62 8.71 -12.60
N MET A 119 13.55 9.83 -11.88
CA MET A 119 14.48 10.21 -10.82
C MET A 119 13.73 10.51 -9.53
N LYS A 120 14.42 10.36 -8.39
CA LYS A 120 13.87 10.68 -7.08
C LYS A 120 13.88 12.18 -6.82
N TRP A 121 12.93 12.63 -6.00
CA TRP A 121 12.89 13.97 -5.47
C TRP A 121 13.50 14.00 -4.07
N ARG A 122 14.54 14.78 -3.85
CA ARG A 122 15.07 15.03 -2.51
C ARG A 122 14.19 16.07 -1.83
N GLY A 123 13.18 15.60 -1.11
CA GLY A 123 12.11 16.43 -0.55
C GLY A 123 12.25 16.67 0.94
N SER A 124 11.40 15.98 1.72
CA SER A 124 11.39 16.08 3.18
C SER A 124 12.77 15.82 3.78
N SER A 125 13.06 16.50 4.87
CA SER A 125 14.29 16.28 5.66
C SER A 125 13.97 16.20 7.15
N MET A 126 14.77 15.45 7.93
CA MET A 126 14.67 15.42 9.38
C MET A 126 16.00 15.68 10.04
N PHE A 127 15.97 16.30 11.22
CA PHE A 127 17.14 16.67 12.02
C PHE A 127 16.74 16.89 13.48
N LEU A 128 17.72 16.93 14.39
CA LEU A 128 17.48 17.21 15.80
C LEU A 128 17.23 18.71 16.01
N PHE A 129 16.42 19.04 17.02
CA PHE A 129 16.17 20.45 17.38
C PHE A 129 17.45 21.16 17.81
N SER A 130 18.43 20.47 18.41
CA SER A 130 19.75 21.01 18.70
C SER A 130 20.45 21.56 17.45
N GLN A 131 20.42 20.82 16.34
CA GLN A 131 21.02 21.25 15.07
C GLN A 131 20.34 22.51 14.50
N PHE A 132 19.03 22.67 14.74
CA PHE A 132 18.29 23.88 14.37
C PHE A 132 18.68 25.10 15.23
N ILE A 133 18.94 24.91 16.53
CA ILE A 133 19.34 26.00 17.42
C ILE A 133 20.71 26.55 16.97
N ASP A 134 21.62 25.67 16.61
CA ASP A 134 22.97 26.04 16.16
C ASP A 134 22.96 26.72 14.78
N ASN A 135 22.03 26.32 13.93
CA ASN A 135 21.88 26.91 12.59
C ASN A 135 20.39 27.21 12.28
N LYS A 136 19.95 28.43 12.54
CA LYS A 136 18.57 28.88 12.30
C LYS A 136 18.14 28.87 10.84
N ASP A 137 19.08 28.80 9.92
CA ASP A 137 18.85 28.70 8.48
C ASP A 137 18.98 27.26 7.95
N ILE A 138 19.11 26.26 8.84
CA ILE A 138 19.30 24.85 8.48
C ILE A 138 18.24 24.36 7.48
N PHE A 139 17.00 24.80 7.58
CA PHE A 139 15.95 24.49 6.63
C PHE A 139 16.29 24.88 5.20
N GLN A 140 16.75 26.13 5.02
CA GLN A 140 17.09 26.62 3.70
C GLN A 140 18.43 26.05 3.23
N HIS A 141 19.37 25.87 4.14
CA HIS A 141 20.66 25.23 3.86
C HIS A 141 20.47 23.82 3.30
N ILE A 142 19.75 22.95 4.00
CA ILE A 142 19.49 21.57 3.54
C ILE A 142 18.75 21.57 2.19
N ARG A 143 17.79 22.47 1.99
CA ARG A 143 17.08 22.57 0.70
C ARG A 143 17.96 23.04 -0.44
N ASN A 144 18.93 23.88 -0.20
CA ASN A 144 19.89 24.32 -1.22
C ASN A 144 20.84 23.17 -1.61
N LEU A 145 21.32 22.40 -0.62
CA LEU A 145 22.24 21.29 -0.83
C LEU A 145 21.60 20.06 -1.51
N ARG A 146 20.28 19.93 -1.52
CA ARG A 146 19.62 18.74 -2.04
C ARG A 146 19.86 18.43 -3.53
N TRP A 147 20.31 19.43 -4.30
CA TRP A 147 20.59 19.30 -5.72
C TRP A 147 22.09 19.17 -6.03
N ASP A 148 22.96 19.36 -5.05
CA ASP A 148 24.39 19.24 -5.26
C ASP A 148 24.72 17.80 -5.66
N GLU A 149 25.58 17.66 -6.68
CA GLU A 149 26.12 16.38 -7.09
C GLU A 149 26.83 15.71 -5.91
N VAL A 150 26.87 14.36 -5.96
CA VAL A 150 27.42 13.53 -4.89
C VAL A 150 28.85 13.95 -4.55
N ASP A 151 28.99 14.88 -3.60
CA ASP A 151 30.28 15.14 -2.96
C ASP A 151 30.45 14.13 -1.81
N GLU A 152 31.66 13.57 -1.69
CA GLU A 152 32.03 12.64 -0.60
C GLU A 152 31.95 13.32 0.79
N ASN A 153 31.88 14.65 0.84
CA ASN A 153 31.73 15.47 2.05
C ASN A 153 30.27 15.86 2.36
N LYS A 154 29.27 15.00 2.04
CA LYS A 154 27.87 15.31 2.30
C LYS A 154 27.61 15.69 3.76
N GLU A 155 27.02 16.86 3.97
CA GLU A 155 26.58 17.33 5.28
C GLU A 155 25.28 16.64 5.76
N PHE A 156 24.72 15.72 4.97
CA PHE A 156 23.48 15.00 5.27
C PHE A 156 23.49 13.56 4.73
N ILE A 157 22.66 12.72 5.34
CA ILE A 157 22.44 11.34 4.92
C ILE A 157 21.22 11.30 3.97
N THR A 158 21.25 10.53 2.89
CA THR A 158 20.09 10.29 2.05
C THR A 158 19.49 8.92 2.32
N VAL A 159 18.16 8.85 2.41
CA VAL A 159 17.40 7.59 2.54
C VAL A 159 16.25 7.57 1.55
N ASP A 160 16.01 6.42 0.93
CA ASP A 160 14.86 6.23 0.04
C ASP A 160 13.59 6.08 0.89
N GLY A 161 12.59 6.97 0.70
CA GLY A 161 11.33 6.86 1.41
C GLY A 161 10.41 8.08 1.30
N GLY A 162 9.17 7.82 0.91
CA GLY A 162 8.13 8.83 0.81
C GLY A 162 7.79 9.24 -0.61
N TRP A 163 6.99 10.29 -0.73
CA TRP A 163 6.33 10.67 -1.98
C TRP A 163 6.32 12.20 -2.16
N HIS A 164 6.56 12.64 -3.39
CA HIS A 164 6.34 14.03 -3.81
C HIS A 164 5.28 14.09 -4.89
N PHE A 165 4.22 14.84 -4.64
CA PHE A 165 3.04 14.98 -5.49
C PHE A 165 3.00 16.34 -6.19
N SER A 166 3.82 16.50 -7.23
CA SER A 166 3.88 17.75 -8.00
C SER A 166 2.65 17.94 -8.88
N TRP A 167 2.09 19.15 -8.84
CA TRP A 167 1.02 19.57 -9.75
C TRP A 167 -0.27 18.75 -9.65
N PHE A 168 -0.53 18.11 -8.51
CA PHE A 168 -1.75 17.33 -8.31
C PHE A 168 -3.00 18.21 -8.21
N GLY A 169 -4.07 17.81 -8.90
CA GLY A 169 -5.37 18.46 -8.86
C GLY A 169 -6.03 18.61 -10.23
N SER A 170 -7.17 19.31 -10.26
CA SER A 170 -7.84 19.65 -11.53
C SER A 170 -6.97 20.57 -12.40
N SER A 171 -7.21 20.59 -13.71
CA SER A 171 -6.50 21.49 -14.62
C SER A 171 -6.61 22.96 -14.21
N GLU A 172 -7.73 23.37 -13.60
CA GLU A 172 -7.89 24.71 -13.04
C GLU A 172 -7.02 24.94 -11.81
N PHE A 173 -6.94 23.95 -10.92
CA PHE A 173 -6.07 24.02 -9.74
C PHE A 173 -4.60 24.09 -10.14
N ILE A 174 -4.18 23.27 -11.10
CA ILE A 174 -2.82 23.27 -11.66
C ILE A 174 -2.50 24.64 -12.24
N ARG A 175 -3.39 25.19 -13.08
CA ARG A 175 -3.24 26.55 -13.63
C ARG A 175 -3.08 27.59 -12.52
N LYS A 176 -3.93 27.56 -11.51
CA LYS A 176 -3.87 28.50 -10.38
C LYS A 176 -2.55 28.36 -9.61
N LYS A 177 -2.07 27.13 -9.39
CA LYS A 177 -0.79 26.84 -8.75
C LYS A 177 0.36 27.43 -9.57
N MET A 178 0.42 27.21 -10.89
CA MET A 178 1.46 27.71 -11.80
C MET A 178 1.59 29.25 -11.75
N PHE A 179 0.47 29.97 -11.66
CA PHE A 179 0.49 31.43 -11.60
C PHE A 179 0.59 32.02 -10.17
N SER A 180 0.78 31.18 -9.15
CA SER A 180 0.80 31.62 -7.74
C SER A 180 2.03 31.22 -6.94
N PHE A 181 2.97 30.48 -7.51
CA PHE A 181 4.18 30.03 -6.81
C PHE A 181 5.43 30.79 -7.28
N ALA A 182 6.61 30.46 -6.72
CA ALA A 182 7.83 31.24 -6.96
C ALA A 182 8.40 31.11 -8.38
N HIS A 183 8.19 29.97 -9.04
CA HIS A 183 8.63 29.68 -10.40
C HIS A 183 7.72 30.36 -11.45
N THR A 184 7.74 31.69 -11.48
CA THR A 184 6.92 32.47 -12.41
C THR A 184 7.39 32.35 -13.87
N GLU A 185 8.62 31.89 -14.08
CA GLU A 185 9.17 31.58 -15.41
C GLU A 185 8.39 30.47 -16.14
N THR A 186 7.77 29.56 -15.41
CA THR A 186 6.92 28.51 -15.97
C THR A 186 5.48 28.95 -16.26
N ALA A 187 5.08 30.13 -15.74
CA ALA A 187 3.73 30.67 -15.86
C ALA A 187 3.49 31.39 -17.19
N THR A 188 3.69 30.70 -18.29
CA THR A 188 3.58 31.27 -19.63
C THR A 188 2.15 31.32 -20.16
N GLU A 189 1.93 31.98 -21.30
CA GLU A 189 0.63 32.06 -21.96
C GLU A 189 0.07 30.68 -22.34
N TYR A 190 0.97 29.70 -22.62
CA TYR A 190 0.60 28.32 -22.91
C TYR A 190 -0.28 27.69 -21.82
N PHE A 191 0.08 27.91 -20.55
CA PHE A 191 -0.63 27.34 -19.38
C PHE A 191 -1.88 28.15 -18.98
N ARG A 192 -2.20 29.25 -19.63
CA ARG A 192 -3.50 29.91 -19.47
C ARG A 192 -4.64 29.10 -20.07
N ASN A 193 -4.35 28.30 -21.10
CA ASN A 193 -5.32 27.42 -21.74
C ASN A 193 -5.39 26.06 -21.02
N LEU A 194 -6.53 25.77 -20.42
CA LEU A 194 -6.76 24.50 -19.71
C LEU A 194 -6.55 23.27 -20.59
N LYS A 195 -6.90 23.34 -21.88
CA LYS A 195 -6.72 22.23 -22.82
C LYS A 195 -5.26 21.85 -23.01
N ASN A 196 -4.34 22.81 -22.86
CA ASN A 196 -2.90 22.52 -22.94
C ASN A 196 -2.45 21.73 -21.70
N ILE A 197 -2.94 22.09 -20.52
CA ILE A 197 -2.68 21.35 -19.29
C ILE A 197 -3.27 19.93 -19.39
N GLU A 198 -4.51 19.82 -19.83
CA GLU A 198 -5.18 18.52 -20.05
C GLU A 198 -4.41 17.64 -21.04
N TYR A 199 -3.87 18.25 -22.10
CA TYR A 199 -3.01 17.55 -23.06
C TYR A 199 -1.74 17.00 -22.39
N LEU A 200 -0.99 17.81 -21.63
CA LEU A 200 0.23 17.37 -20.95
C LEU A 200 -0.05 16.24 -19.95
N VAL A 201 -1.13 16.38 -19.19
CA VAL A 201 -1.57 15.36 -18.22
C VAL A 201 -1.91 14.05 -18.92
N ARG A 202 -2.70 14.10 -19.98
CA ARG A 202 -3.12 12.92 -20.73
C ARG A 202 -1.96 12.20 -21.41
N GLU A 203 -1.05 12.97 -22.01
CA GLU A 203 0.11 12.42 -22.73
C GLU A 203 1.26 12.04 -21.79
N GLY A 204 1.18 12.35 -20.49
CA GLY A 204 2.25 12.11 -19.51
C GLY A 204 3.51 12.89 -19.85
N LEU A 205 3.36 14.18 -20.10
CA LEU A 205 4.48 15.08 -20.38
C LEU A 205 4.77 15.96 -19.18
N THR A 206 6.03 16.38 -19.01
CA THR A 206 6.42 17.31 -17.94
C THR A 206 5.76 18.68 -18.14
N PRO A 207 5.68 19.53 -17.07
CA PRO A 207 5.06 20.85 -17.15
C PRO A 207 5.91 21.92 -17.86
N GLU A 208 6.60 21.54 -18.91
CA GLU A 208 7.32 22.45 -19.82
C GLU A 208 6.48 22.65 -21.09
N GLU A 209 6.69 23.79 -21.77
CA GLU A 209 6.04 24.01 -23.06
C GLU A 209 6.55 23.04 -24.13
N PRO A 210 5.73 22.67 -25.11
CA PRO A 210 6.17 21.79 -26.20
C PRO A 210 7.37 22.35 -27.00
N SER A 211 7.52 23.67 -27.07
CA SER A 211 8.68 24.34 -27.66
C SER A 211 9.97 24.06 -26.90
N ASP A 212 9.89 23.78 -25.61
CA ASP A 212 11.01 23.48 -24.73
C ASP A 212 11.27 21.96 -24.62
N SER A 213 10.63 21.17 -25.47
CA SER A 213 10.76 19.71 -25.53
C SER A 213 10.41 19.03 -24.20
N PRO A 214 9.15 19.03 -23.79
CA PRO A 214 8.72 18.40 -22.55
C PRO A 214 9.13 16.93 -22.52
N ILE A 215 9.63 16.50 -21.35
CA ILE A 215 10.11 15.14 -21.15
C ILE A 215 8.91 14.21 -20.94
N LYS A 216 8.92 13.05 -21.60
CA LYS A 216 7.94 12.00 -21.37
C LYS A 216 8.13 11.43 -19.97
N LEU A 217 7.06 11.45 -19.18
CA LEU A 217 7.02 10.84 -17.85
C LEU A 217 6.93 9.31 -17.97
N LEU A 218 7.40 8.62 -16.94
CA LEU A 218 7.27 7.17 -16.87
C LEU A 218 5.85 6.81 -16.40
N PRO A 219 5.14 5.95 -17.13
CA PRO A 219 3.87 5.41 -16.63
C PRO A 219 4.12 4.51 -15.42
N THR A 220 3.31 4.69 -14.39
CA THR A 220 3.39 3.88 -13.16
C THR A 220 2.70 2.52 -13.27
N GLU A 221 2.03 2.26 -14.38
CA GLU A 221 1.24 1.04 -14.63
C GLU A 221 2.01 -0.29 -14.47
N ASN A 222 3.32 -0.25 -14.64
CA ASN A 222 4.19 -1.42 -14.49
C ASN A 222 5.00 -1.41 -13.17
N ILE A 223 4.73 -0.45 -12.28
CA ILE A 223 5.51 -0.24 -11.06
C ILE A 223 4.56 -0.27 -9.88
N LEU A 224 4.43 -1.44 -9.23
CA LEU A 224 3.75 -1.54 -7.95
C LEU A 224 4.66 -0.93 -6.87
N ARG A 225 4.37 0.30 -6.47
CA ARG A 225 5.10 1.01 -5.43
C ARG A 225 4.22 1.22 -4.21
N LYS A 226 4.85 1.31 -3.05
CA LYS A 226 4.16 1.73 -1.83
C LYS A 226 3.62 3.14 -2.03
N LEU A 227 2.36 3.37 -1.68
CA LEU A 227 1.71 4.68 -1.68
C LEU A 227 1.36 5.09 -0.25
N PRO A 228 1.19 6.38 0.04
CA PRO A 228 0.76 6.83 1.37
C PRO A 228 -0.61 6.26 1.71
N LYS A 229 -0.84 6.03 3.00
CA LYS A 229 -2.18 5.70 3.52
C LYS A 229 -3.11 6.90 3.35
N ASN A 230 -4.41 6.63 3.19
CA ASN A 230 -5.48 7.65 3.14
C ASN A 230 -5.37 8.65 1.97
N LEU A 231 -4.89 8.22 0.81
CA LEU A 231 -4.93 9.04 -0.41
C LEU A 231 -6.34 9.48 -0.79
N GLU A 232 -7.36 8.70 -0.40
CA GLU A 232 -8.77 8.99 -0.58
C GLU A 232 -9.22 10.29 0.13
N LEU A 233 -8.45 10.81 1.08
CA LEU A 233 -8.72 12.09 1.74
C LEU A 233 -8.35 13.32 0.91
N ILE A 234 -7.73 13.16 -0.26
CA ILE A 234 -7.42 14.28 -1.16
C ILE A 234 -8.69 14.64 -1.95
N PRO A 235 -9.40 15.75 -1.62
CA PRO A 235 -10.61 16.12 -2.34
C PRO A 235 -10.26 16.53 -3.78
N ASN A 236 -11.10 16.13 -4.73
CA ASN A 236 -10.95 16.41 -6.17
C ASN A 236 -9.69 15.83 -6.84
N TYR A 237 -8.95 15.00 -6.16
CA TYR A 237 -8.24 13.97 -6.85
C TYR A 237 -9.34 13.20 -7.60
N SER A 238 -9.30 13.11 -8.92
CA SER A 238 -10.37 12.46 -9.69
C SER A 238 -10.40 10.94 -9.50
N PHE A 239 -10.41 10.54 -8.25
CA PHE A 239 -10.93 9.28 -7.79
C PHE A 239 -12.46 9.24 -7.90
N GLU A 240 -13.06 10.00 -8.80
CA GLU A 240 -14.49 9.86 -9.14
C GLU A 240 -14.83 8.44 -9.58
N LYS A 241 -13.83 7.58 -9.64
CA LYS A 241 -13.97 6.16 -9.82
C LYS A 241 -12.87 5.40 -9.10
N PHE A 242 -12.90 5.35 -7.78
CA PHE A 242 -12.27 4.20 -7.18
C PHE A 242 -13.02 2.96 -7.67
N SER A 243 -12.34 2.21 -8.53
CA SER A 243 -12.70 0.84 -8.73
C SER A 243 -12.68 0.17 -7.36
N LYS A 244 -13.78 -0.42 -6.98
CA LYS A 244 -13.85 -1.21 -5.74
C LYS A 244 -12.93 -2.41 -5.86
N VAL A 245 -12.37 -2.83 -4.76
CA VAL A 245 -11.57 -4.05 -4.67
C VAL A 245 -12.38 -5.12 -3.95
N TYR A 246 -12.64 -6.20 -4.64
CA TYR A 246 -13.32 -7.39 -4.11
C TYR A 246 -12.30 -8.49 -3.86
N ASP A 247 -12.08 -8.83 -2.61
CA ASP A 247 -11.21 -9.93 -2.20
C ASP A 247 -12.01 -11.22 -2.12
N CYS A 248 -11.82 -12.12 -3.09
CA CYS A 248 -12.68 -13.28 -3.33
C CYS A 248 -11.92 -14.59 -3.09
N PHE A 249 -12.44 -15.43 -2.21
CA PHE A 249 -11.82 -16.71 -1.88
C PHE A 249 -12.82 -17.76 -1.42
N MET A 250 -12.39 -19.02 -1.56
CA MET A 250 -13.09 -20.15 -0.94
C MET A 250 -12.67 -20.27 0.52
N PHE A 251 -13.60 -20.72 1.36
CA PHE A 251 -13.37 -20.91 2.78
C PHE A 251 -13.83 -22.30 3.23
N SER A 252 -13.10 -22.92 4.14
CA SER A 252 -13.45 -24.21 4.71
C SER A 252 -13.56 -24.14 6.25
N HIS A 253 -12.44 -24.19 6.97
CA HIS A 253 -12.41 -24.26 8.44
C HIS A 253 -11.32 -23.37 9.06
N GLU A 254 -10.54 -22.67 8.27
CA GLU A 254 -9.34 -21.94 8.67
C GLU A 254 -9.68 -20.56 9.31
N LEU A 255 -10.40 -20.56 10.45
CA LEU A 255 -10.89 -19.35 11.11
C LEU A 255 -9.77 -18.36 11.47
N ASP A 256 -8.60 -18.86 11.89
CA ASP A 256 -7.47 -18.00 12.25
C ASP A 256 -6.85 -17.32 11.03
N LEU A 257 -6.72 -18.03 9.91
CA LEU A 257 -6.26 -17.45 8.65
C LEU A 257 -7.27 -16.43 8.11
N LEU A 258 -8.56 -16.72 8.24
CA LEU A 258 -9.60 -15.76 7.90
C LEU A 258 -9.48 -14.49 8.76
N ASN A 259 -9.32 -14.65 10.06
CA ASN A 259 -9.14 -13.53 10.98
C ASN A 259 -7.92 -12.68 10.62
N LEU A 260 -6.79 -13.32 10.35
CA LEU A 260 -5.58 -12.66 9.89
C LEU A 260 -5.83 -11.87 8.60
N ARG A 261 -6.48 -12.51 7.60
CA ARG A 261 -6.79 -11.89 6.31
C ARG A 261 -7.67 -10.66 6.45
N LEU A 262 -8.72 -10.77 7.25
CA LEU A 262 -9.64 -9.66 7.50
C LEU A 262 -8.93 -8.48 8.17
N HIS A 263 -8.10 -8.71 9.19
CA HIS A 263 -7.34 -7.65 9.83
C HIS A 263 -6.30 -6.99 8.92
N GLU A 264 -5.60 -7.79 8.11
CA GLU A 264 -4.57 -7.27 7.21
C GLU A 264 -5.17 -6.41 6.09
N LEU A 265 -6.34 -6.78 5.57
CA LEU A 265 -6.86 -6.20 4.34
C LEU A 265 -8.09 -5.29 4.53
N TYR A 266 -8.69 -5.22 5.72
CA TYR A 266 -9.95 -4.50 5.94
C TYR A 266 -9.95 -3.07 5.44
N ASP A 267 -8.87 -2.32 5.69
CA ASP A 267 -8.77 -0.92 5.30
C ASP A 267 -8.49 -0.72 3.79
N TYR A 268 -8.16 -1.80 3.07
CA TYR A 268 -7.64 -1.74 1.69
C TYR A 268 -8.57 -2.36 0.65
N VAL A 269 -9.53 -3.20 1.06
CA VAL A 269 -10.56 -3.76 0.19
C VAL A 269 -11.93 -3.17 0.52
N ASP A 270 -12.82 -3.18 -0.46
CA ASP A 270 -14.19 -2.72 -0.27
C ASP A 270 -15.09 -3.86 0.20
N TYR A 271 -14.85 -5.07 -0.30
CA TYR A 271 -15.62 -6.26 0.07
C TYR A 271 -14.75 -7.52 0.12
N PHE A 272 -15.06 -8.39 1.07
CA PHE A 272 -14.61 -9.77 1.15
C PHE A 272 -15.72 -10.68 0.67
N VAL A 273 -15.48 -11.45 -0.40
CA VAL A 273 -16.44 -12.43 -0.93
C VAL A 273 -16.00 -13.82 -0.49
N ILE A 274 -16.70 -14.36 0.49
CA ILE A 274 -16.39 -15.64 1.13
C ILE A 274 -17.37 -16.70 0.62
N VAL A 275 -16.87 -17.73 -0.06
CA VAL A 275 -17.68 -18.85 -0.53
C VAL A 275 -17.35 -20.10 0.28
N GLU A 276 -18.29 -20.54 1.11
CA GLU A 276 -18.17 -21.79 1.88
C GLU A 276 -19.22 -22.82 1.45
N SER A 277 -19.06 -24.08 1.85
CA SER A 277 -20.02 -25.13 1.59
C SER A 277 -20.22 -26.01 2.83
N ASN A 278 -21.40 -26.69 2.92
CA ASN A 278 -21.68 -27.66 3.98
C ASN A 278 -21.18 -29.08 3.65
N GLU A 279 -20.40 -29.21 2.59
CA GLU A 279 -19.77 -30.45 2.15
C GLU A 279 -18.32 -30.17 1.77
N THR A 280 -17.41 -31.08 2.06
CA THR A 280 -16.01 -31.00 1.66
C THR A 280 -15.84 -31.30 0.16
N HIS A 281 -14.69 -30.94 -0.41
CA HIS A 281 -14.40 -31.34 -1.80
C HIS A 281 -14.31 -32.86 -1.96
N SER A 282 -13.93 -33.58 -0.90
CA SER A 282 -13.95 -35.06 -0.89
C SER A 282 -15.35 -35.66 -0.74
N GLY A 283 -16.38 -34.85 -0.50
CA GLY A 283 -17.76 -35.30 -0.42
C GLY A 283 -18.25 -35.67 1.00
N LEU A 284 -17.53 -35.22 2.02
CA LEU A 284 -17.94 -35.41 3.42
C LEU A 284 -18.75 -34.21 3.92
N PRO A 285 -19.80 -34.40 4.73
CA PRO A 285 -20.50 -33.26 5.33
C PRO A 285 -19.62 -32.52 6.31
N LYS A 286 -19.73 -31.19 6.33
CA LYS A 286 -19.05 -30.33 7.29
C LYS A 286 -19.90 -29.14 7.70
N PRO A 287 -19.65 -28.51 8.87
CA PRO A 287 -20.32 -27.28 9.27
C PRO A 287 -20.05 -26.13 8.27
N LEU A 288 -20.96 -25.15 8.24
CA LEU A 288 -20.72 -23.85 7.63
C LEU A 288 -19.93 -22.99 8.62
N TYR A 289 -18.62 -23.20 8.65
CA TYR A 289 -17.74 -22.66 9.70
C TYR A 289 -17.79 -21.13 9.81
N PHE A 290 -17.84 -20.40 8.69
CA PHE A 290 -17.99 -18.95 8.77
C PHE A 290 -19.37 -18.57 9.33
N ARG A 291 -20.45 -19.14 8.78
CA ARG A 291 -21.82 -18.80 9.18
C ARG A 291 -22.08 -19.12 10.67
N GLU A 292 -21.56 -20.24 11.17
CA GLU A 292 -21.70 -20.63 12.58
C GLU A 292 -20.86 -19.76 13.53
N ASN A 293 -19.77 -19.15 13.03
CA ASN A 293 -18.84 -18.34 13.79
C ASN A 293 -18.84 -16.86 13.37
N GLN A 294 -19.83 -16.38 12.62
CA GLN A 294 -19.87 -15.00 12.11
C GLN A 294 -19.78 -13.93 13.21
N HIS A 295 -20.24 -14.26 14.43
CA HIS A 295 -20.14 -13.37 15.59
C HIS A 295 -18.69 -13.01 15.96
N LEU A 296 -17.69 -13.84 15.62
CA LEU A 296 -16.27 -13.55 15.81
C LEU A 296 -15.76 -12.47 14.86
N PHE A 297 -16.47 -12.24 13.76
CA PHE A 297 -16.11 -11.33 12.67
C PHE A 297 -17.05 -10.13 12.57
N GLU A 298 -17.82 -9.84 13.62
CA GLU A 298 -18.82 -8.76 13.63
C GLU A 298 -18.20 -7.39 13.26
N LYS A 299 -16.96 -7.15 13.70
CA LYS A 299 -16.17 -5.95 13.38
C LYS A 299 -15.99 -5.70 11.88
N PHE A 300 -16.07 -6.74 11.06
CA PHE A 300 -15.83 -6.70 9.61
C PHE A 300 -17.10 -6.92 8.79
N SER A 301 -18.26 -7.07 9.47
CA SER A 301 -19.52 -7.51 8.86
C SER A 301 -20.05 -6.58 7.76
N ASP A 302 -19.71 -5.30 7.81
CA ASP A 302 -20.08 -4.29 6.81
C ASP A 302 -19.42 -4.51 5.44
N LYS A 303 -18.31 -5.26 5.39
CA LYS A 303 -17.60 -5.58 4.14
C LYS A 303 -17.68 -7.04 3.72
N ILE A 304 -18.29 -7.92 4.52
CA ILE A 304 -18.31 -9.35 4.22
C ILE A 304 -19.58 -9.71 3.42
N ILE A 305 -19.38 -10.36 2.29
CA ILE A 305 -20.39 -11.01 1.46
C ILE A 305 -20.15 -12.51 1.57
N ASN A 306 -20.94 -13.21 2.40
CA ASN A 306 -20.84 -14.66 2.56
C ASN A 306 -21.89 -15.39 1.72
N VAL A 307 -21.44 -16.39 0.99
CA VAL A 307 -22.29 -17.32 0.24
C VAL A 307 -22.01 -18.75 0.65
N ALA A 308 -23.06 -19.42 1.12
CA ALA A 308 -23.00 -20.82 1.49
C ALA A 308 -23.63 -21.70 0.40
N ILE A 309 -22.92 -22.75 0.02
CA ILE A 309 -23.39 -23.80 -0.88
C ILE A 309 -23.96 -24.91 -0.01
N GLU A 310 -25.27 -25.19 -0.16
CA GLU A 310 -25.96 -26.23 0.55
C GLU A 310 -26.07 -27.48 -0.36
N GLY A 311 -24.97 -28.22 -0.46
CA GLY A 311 -24.82 -29.40 -1.33
C GLY A 311 -24.30 -29.07 -2.74
N PHE A 312 -23.46 -29.94 -3.24
CA PHE A 312 -22.94 -29.84 -4.60
C PHE A 312 -23.83 -30.53 -5.62
N PRO A 313 -23.90 -30.04 -6.86
CA PRO A 313 -24.54 -30.78 -7.93
C PRO A 313 -23.87 -32.14 -8.16
N THR A 314 -24.59 -33.10 -8.72
CA THR A 314 -24.01 -34.39 -9.12
C THR A 314 -22.93 -34.15 -10.19
N PRO A 315 -21.71 -34.61 -9.95
CA PRO A 315 -20.62 -34.47 -10.96
C PRO A 315 -20.94 -35.31 -12.20
N PRO A 316 -20.57 -34.82 -13.40
CA PRO A 316 -20.60 -35.62 -14.61
C PRO A 316 -19.76 -36.92 -14.46
N SER A 317 -20.18 -38.00 -15.09
CA SER A 317 -19.53 -39.31 -14.95
C SER A 317 -18.08 -39.36 -15.48
N ASP A 318 -17.70 -38.44 -16.33
CA ASP A 318 -16.37 -38.30 -16.93
C ASP A 318 -15.44 -37.37 -16.15
N GLN A 319 -15.89 -36.79 -15.01
CA GLN A 319 -15.12 -35.88 -14.19
C GLN A 319 -14.82 -36.47 -12.81
N ASN A 320 -13.62 -36.14 -12.29
CA ASN A 320 -13.27 -36.45 -10.91
C ASN A 320 -14.18 -35.66 -9.96
N PRO A 321 -14.94 -36.30 -9.06
CA PRO A 321 -15.92 -35.64 -8.19
C PRO A 321 -15.30 -34.56 -7.28
N ASN A 322 -14.10 -34.77 -6.76
CA ASN A 322 -13.44 -33.85 -5.83
C ASN A 322 -13.08 -32.55 -6.54
N TRP A 323 -12.46 -32.67 -7.71
CA TRP A 323 -12.13 -31.53 -8.56
C TRP A 323 -13.38 -30.82 -9.09
N PHE A 324 -14.45 -31.55 -9.35
CA PHE A 324 -15.71 -30.95 -9.75
C PHE A 324 -16.27 -30.05 -8.64
N ARG A 325 -16.27 -30.52 -7.38
CA ARG A 325 -16.76 -29.74 -6.21
C ARG A 325 -15.90 -28.51 -5.98
N GLU A 326 -14.58 -28.63 -6.01
CA GLU A 326 -13.67 -27.50 -5.87
C GLU A 326 -13.90 -26.44 -6.96
N ASN A 327 -13.95 -26.88 -8.22
CA ASN A 327 -14.20 -25.98 -9.36
C ASN A 327 -15.57 -25.32 -9.25
N PHE A 328 -16.60 -26.06 -8.82
CA PHE A 328 -17.95 -25.54 -8.64
C PHE A 328 -17.96 -24.46 -7.55
N GLN A 329 -17.38 -24.75 -6.38
CA GLN A 329 -17.31 -23.78 -5.28
C GLN A 329 -16.58 -22.50 -5.71
N ARG A 330 -15.41 -22.61 -6.32
CA ARG A 330 -14.65 -21.46 -6.80
C ARG A 330 -15.42 -20.65 -7.84
N ASN A 331 -16.14 -21.31 -8.73
CA ASN A 331 -16.91 -20.64 -9.78
C ASN A 331 -18.15 -19.90 -9.23
N GLN A 332 -18.64 -20.22 -8.02
CA GLN A 332 -19.71 -19.44 -7.37
C GLN A 332 -19.30 -17.99 -7.10
N ILE A 333 -18.00 -17.72 -6.96
CA ILE A 333 -17.49 -16.34 -6.88
C ILE A 333 -18.02 -15.50 -8.03
N LEU A 334 -17.97 -15.99 -9.27
CA LEU A 334 -18.50 -15.27 -10.42
C LEU A 334 -20.01 -15.02 -10.31
N THR A 335 -20.76 -16.02 -9.88
CA THR A 335 -22.22 -15.90 -9.69
C THR A 335 -22.56 -14.82 -8.66
N VAL A 336 -21.83 -14.78 -7.56
CA VAL A 336 -22.00 -13.75 -6.53
C VAL A 336 -21.69 -12.36 -7.10
N LEU A 337 -20.53 -12.20 -7.72
CA LEU A 337 -20.11 -10.91 -8.29
C LEU A 337 -21.07 -10.40 -9.37
N GLN A 338 -21.66 -11.29 -10.17
CA GLN A 338 -22.68 -10.94 -11.17
C GLN A 338 -23.99 -10.43 -10.56
N SER A 339 -24.27 -10.77 -9.29
CA SER A 339 -25.45 -10.26 -8.58
C SER A 339 -25.24 -8.89 -7.94
N LEU A 340 -24.00 -8.38 -7.94
CA LEU A 340 -23.65 -7.09 -7.38
C LEU A 340 -23.62 -6.00 -8.47
N ASP A 341 -23.85 -4.76 -8.04
CA ASP A 341 -23.72 -3.60 -8.93
C ASP A 341 -22.23 -3.20 -9.10
N MET A 342 -21.51 -4.00 -9.91
CA MET A 342 -20.09 -3.81 -10.17
C MET A 342 -19.85 -2.99 -11.41
N LYS A 343 -18.85 -2.11 -11.34
CA LYS A 343 -18.38 -1.32 -12.48
C LYS A 343 -17.30 -2.09 -13.24
N ASP A 344 -17.15 -1.78 -14.54
CA ASP A 344 -16.19 -2.43 -15.42
C ASP A 344 -14.73 -2.29 -14.98
N ASP A 345 -14.41 -1.23 -14.24
CA ASP A 345 -13.11 -0.91 -13.68
C ASP A 345 -12.92 -1.41 -12.23
N ASP A 346 -13.91 -2.05 -11.62
CA ASP A 346 -13.73 -2.71 -10.31
C ASP A 346 -12.70 -3.84 -10.40
N CYS A 347 -11.90 -3.99 -9.36
CA CYS A 347 -10.84 -4.97 -9.27
C CYS A 347 -11.33 -6.24 -8.54
N VAL A 348 -11.12 -7.38 -9.13
CA VAL A 348 -11.38 -8.68 -8.50
C VAL A 348 -10.04 -9.32 -8.17
N MET A 349 -9.80 -9.54 -6.88
CA MET A 349 -8.70 -10.38 -6.38
C MET A 349 -9.25 -11.79 -6.17
N LEU A 350 -8.58 -12.78 -6.71
CA LEU A 350 -8.91 -14.19 -6.60
C LEU A 350 -7.77 -14.95 -5.96
N SER A 351 -8.03 -15.61 -4.84
CA SER A 351 -7.03 -16.38 -4.09
C SER A 351 -7.66 -17.55 -3.34
N ASP A 352 -6.85 -18.37 -2.70
CA ASP A 352 -7.27 -19.24 -1.63
C ASP A 352 -7.10 -18.49 -0.28
N VAL A 353 -7.78 -18.89 0.79
CA VAL A 353 -7.79 -18.14 2.06
C VAL A 353 -6.39 -17.98 2.67
N ASP A 354 -5.51 -18.95 2.42
CA ASP A 354 -4.13 -19.02 2.89
C ASP A 354 -3.13 -18.28 1.98
N GLU A 355 -3.59 -17.66 0.90
CA GLU A 355 -2.80 -16.80 0.01
C GLU A 355 -3.07 -15.33 0.33
N LEU A 356 -2.32 -14.77 1.29
CA LEU A 356 -2.52 -13.45 1.82
C LEU A 356 -1.67 -12.41 1.06
N PRO A 357 -2.27 -11.50 0.27
CA PRO A 357 -1.53 -10.40 -0.32
C PRO A 357 -1.15 -9.36 0.74
N ASP A 358 -0.01 -8.68 0.56
CA ASP A 358 0.34 -7.57 1.43
C ASP A 358 -0.54 -6.34 1.16
N ARG A 359 -0.78 -5.55 2.20
CA ARG A 359 -1.64 -4.35 2.15
C ARG A 359 -1.22 -3.32 1.11
N ASN A 360 0.09 -3.13 0.93
CA ASN A 360 0.59 -2.14 -0.02
C ASN A 360 0.26 -2.55 -1.46
N SER A 361 0.38 -3.84 -1.76
CA SER A 361 0.00 -4.38 -3.07
C SER A 361 -1.49 -4.23 -3.33
N VAL A 362 -2.33 -4.53 -2.34
CA VAL A 362 -3.79 -4.37 -2.45
C VAL A 362 -4.18 -2.91 -2.66
N MET A 363 -3.57 -1.99 -1.91
CA MET A 363 -3.80 -0.56 -2.09
C MET A 363 -3.48 -0.09 -3.51
N ASN A 364 -2.47 -0.68 -4.13
CA ASN A 364 -1.99 -0.29 -5.45
C ASN A 364 -2.73 -0.95 -6.62
N VAL A 365 -3.50 -2.03 -6.41
CA VAL A 365 -4.15 -2.75 -7.53
C VAL A 365 -5.11 -1.85 -8.33
N ARG A 366 -5.83 -0.96 -7.67
CA ARG A 366 -6.77 -0.02 -8.31
C ARG A 366 -6.13 0.83 -9.40
N HIS A 367 -4.84 1.11 -9.26
CA HIS A 367 -4.09 1.99 -10.15
C HIS A 367 -3.33 1.23 -11.25
N HIS A 368 -3.06 -0.06 -11.04
CA HIS A 368 -2.12 -0.81 -11.87
C HIS A 368 -2.77 -1.89 -12.73
N VAL A 369 -3.99 -2.34 -12.37
CA VAL A 369 -4.68 -3.35 -13.18
C VAL A 369 -5.26 -2.72 -14.44
N ARG A 370 -4.93 -3.27 -15.59
CA ARG A 370 -5.36 -2.80 -16.91
C ARG A 370 -6.23 -3.85 -17.60
N ARG A 371 -6.94 -3.40 -18.60
CA ARG A 371 -7.79 -4.25 -19.43
C ARG A 371 -6.99 -5.39 -20.06
N LEU A 372 -7.57 -6.59 -20.10
CA LEU A 372 -6.95 -7.82 -20.62
C LEU A 372 -5.69 -8.28 -19.86
N GLN A 373 -5.45 -7.74 -18.67
CA GLN A 373 -4.32 -8.08 -17.85
C GLN A 373 -4.76 -8.87 -16.62
N VAL A 374 -4.06 -9.96 -16.35
CA VAL A 374 -4.09 -10.68 -15.08
C VAL A 374 -2.76 -10.43 -14.39
N ILE A 375 -2.78 -9.86 -13.20
CA ILE A 375 -1.58 -9.72 -12.36
C ILE A 375 -1.57 -10.87 -11.37
N THR A 376 -0.50 -11.65 -11.34
CA THR A 376 -0.29 -12.70 -10.36
C THR A 376 0.76 -12.25 -9.35
N PHE A 377 0.43 -12.26 -8.06
CA PHE A 377 1.36 -11.89 -7.00
C PHE A 377 2.28 -13.06 -6.68
N ARG A 378 3.58 -12.78 -6.65
CA ARG A 378 4.59 -13.68 -6.08
C ARG A 378 4.52 -13.52 -4.57
N GLN A 379 4.35 -14.62 -3.86
CA GLN A 379 4.18 -14.63 -2.40
C GLN A 379 5.27 -15.49 -1.76
N ARG A 380 5.75 -15.07 -0.60
CA ARG A 380 6.63 -15.91 0.22
C ARG A 380 5.87 -17.15 0.63
N TRP A 381 6.46 -18.30 0.45
CA TRP A 381 5.80 -19.56 0.72
C TRP A 381 6.28 -20.17 2.04
N PHE A 382 5.38 -20.18 3.03
CA PHE A 382 5.60 -20.83 4.31
C PHE A 382 4.80 -22.14 4.39
N THR A 383 5.44 -23.18 4.90
CA THR A 383 4.81 -24.48 5.08
C THR A 383 4.86 -24.88 6.55
N TRP A 384 3.74 -25.22 7.14
CA TRP A 384 3.52 -25.61 8.52
C TRP A 384 3.56 -24.45 9.53
N ASN A 385 4.55 -23.61 9.47
CA ASN A 385 4.76 -22.44 10.35
C ASN A 385 5.63 -21.38 9.68
N PHE A 386 5.89 -20.27 10.38
CA PHE A 386 6.69 -19.15 9.87
C PHE A 386 8.21 -19.40 9.87
N GLU A 387 8.68 -20.46 10.51
CA GLU A 387 10.10 -20.82 10.48
C GLU A 387 10.49 -21.59 9.20
N LEU A 388 9.51 -22.15 8.51
CA LEU A 388 9.72 -23.04 7.38
C LEU A 388 9.32 -22.37 6.07
N GLU A 389 10.13 -21.41 5.64
CA GLU A 389 9.98 -20.73 4.35
C GLU A 389 10.55 -21.59 3.21
N ASP A 390 9.76 -21.77 2.14
CA ASP A 390 10.24 -22.38 0.91
C ASP A 390 11.12 -21.38 0.15
N PRO A 391 12.27 -21.81 -0.41
CA PRO A 391 13.11 -20.94 -1.22
C PRO A 391 12.48 -20.53 -2.55
N GLN A 392 11.38 -21.17 -2.93
CA GLN A 392 10.58 -20.81 -4.11
C GLN A 392 9.40 -19.96 -3.69
N GLU A 393 9.11 -18.96 -4.48
CA GLU A 393 7.93 -18.12 -4.28
C GLU A 393 6.69 -18.79 -4.88
N TRP A 394 5.57 -18.54 -4.23
CA TRP A 394 4.27 -19.06 -4.66
C TRP A 394 3.55 -18.05 -5.58
N PRO A 395 3.10 -18.47 -6.78
CA PRO A 395 2.21 -17.64 -7.59
C PRO A 395 0.79 -17.73 -7.02
N GLY A 396 0.47 -16.79 -6.13
CA GLY A 396 -0.75 -16.84 -5.30
C GLY A 396 -1.89 -15.99 -5.85
N THR A 397 -2.25 -14.94 -5.12
CA THR A 397 -3.36 -14.04 -5.45
C THR A 397 -3.27 -13.50 -6.88
N GLN A 398 -4.37 -13.58 -7.61
CA GLN A 398 -4.51 -13.06 -8.97
C GLN A 398 -5.49 -11.89 -8.98
N VAL A 399 -5.16 -10.83 -9.71
CA VAL A 399 -5.98 -9.62 -9.81
C VAL A 399 -6.29 -9.31 -11.25
N MET A 400 -7.54 -8.94 -11.54
CA MET A 400 -7.96 -8.41 -12.84
C MET A 400 -9.19 -7.50 -12.72
N LEU A 401 -9.47 -6.74 -13.77
CA LEU A 401 -10.67 -5.91 -13.83
C LEU A 401 -11.94 -6.75 -14.00
N TRP A 402 -13.04 -6.28 -13.40
CA TRP A 402 -14.35 -6.92 -13.58
C TRP A 402 -14.79 -7.04 -15.04
N SER A 403 -14.48 -6.03 -15.86
CA SER A 403 -14.78 -6.06 -17.31
C SER A 403 -14.22 -7.29 -18.02
N ASP A 404 -13.15 -7.88 -17.52
CA ASP A 404 -12.52 -9.07 -18.08
C ASP A 404 -12.83 -10.32 -17.25
N PHE A 405 -12.91 -10.20 -15.93
CA PHE A 405 -13.28 -11.30 -15.03
C PHE A 405 -14.63 -11.92 -15.39
N LYS A 406 -15.64 -11.09 -15.67
CA LYS A 406 -16.99 -11.53 -16.03
C LYS A 406 -17.10 -12.31 -17.37
N LYS A 407 -16.02 -12.33 -18.18
CA LYS A 407 -15.94 -13.05 -19.48
C LYS A 407 -15.31 -14.43 -19.36
N THR A 408 -14.83 -14.78 -18.19
CA THR A 408 -14.14 -16.03 -17.92
C THR A 408 -14.67 -16.69 -16.65
N THR A 409 -14.02 -17.72 -16.16
CA THR A 409 -14.40 -18.36 -14.88
C THR A 409 -13.24 -18.28 -13.89
N PRO A 410 -13.51 -18.15 -12.58
CA PRO A 410 -12.49 -18.16 -11.54
C PRO A 410 -11.51 -19.33 -11.67
N GLN A 411 -12.01 -20.52 -12.01
CA GLN A 411 -11.16 -21.70 -12.19
C GLN A 411 -10.21 -21.60 -13.39
N LYS A 412 -10.62 -20.95 -14.50
CA LYS A 412 -9.71 -20.72 -15.63
C LYS A 412 -8.59 -19.76 -15.27
N ILE A 413 -8.91 -18.72 -14.51
CA ILE A 413 -7.93 -17.76 -14.01
C ILE A 413 -6.90 -18.48 -13.13
N ARG A 414 -7.36 -19.27 -12.16
CA ARG A 414 -6.48 -20.04 -11.25
C ARG A 414 -5.56 -21.02 -11.99
N LYS A 415 -6.07 -21.72 -12.99
CA LYS A 415 -5.23 -22.62 -13.82
C LYS A 415 -4.17 -21.88 -14.62
N GLY A 416 -4.43 -20.61 -14.99
CA GLY A 416 -3.51 -19.78 -15.75
C GLY A 416 -2.37 -19.16 -14.94
N ARG A 417 -2.36 -19.26 -13.61
CA ARG A 417 -1.43 -18.53 -12.72
C ARG A 417 0.07 -18.71 -13.02
N TYR A 418 0.45 -19.81 -13.66
CA TYR A 418 1.83 -20.08 -14.06
C TYR A 418 2.17 -19.61 -15.49
N ASN A 419 1.16 -19.33 -16.31
CA ASN A 419 1.34 -19.19 -17.76
C ASN A 419 0.74 -17.92 -18.36
N VAL A 420 -0.07 -17.17 -17.62
CA VAL A 420 -0.83 -16.04 -18.17
C VAL A 420 -0.73 -14.83 -17.22
N GLY A 421 -0.32 -13.70 -17.78
CA GLY A 421 -0.33 -12.43 -17.08
C GLY A 421 1.04 -11.88 -16.71
N VAL A 422 1.02 -10.76 -16.07
CA VAL A 422 2.21 -10.12 -15.50
C VAL A 422 2.43 -10.71 -14.11
N VAL A 423 3.50 -11.44 -13.94
CA VAL A 423 3.95 -11.85 -12.60
C VAL A 423 4.65 -10.65 -11.97
N SER A 424 4.30 -10.30 -10.73
CA SER A 424 4.96 -9.20 -10.04
C SER A 424 6.46 -9.45 -9.93
N ASN A 425 7.29 -8.43 -10.19
CA ASN A 425 8.74 -8.53 -10.08
C ASN A 425 9.22 -8.59 -8.61
N GLU A 426 8.36 -8.24 -7.68
CA GLU A 426 8.62 -8.22 -6.25
C GLU A 426 7.66 -9.15 -5.52
N VAL A 427 8.07 -9.57 -4.32
CA VAL A 427 7.22 -10.35 -3.42
C VAL A 427 6.07 -9.48 -2.92
N ARG A 428 4.84 -10.01 -2.99
CA ARG A 428 3.59 -9.28 -2.76
C ARG A 428 2.67 -10.01 -1.76
N GLY A 429 3.23 -10.51 -0.69
CA GLY A 429 2.47 -11.18 0.35
C GLY A 429 2.99 -12.58 0.68
N TRP A 430 2.11 -13.41 1.24
CA TRP A 430 2.47 -14.68 1.89
C TRP A 430 1.48 -15.78 1.53
N HIS A 431 2.00 -16.97 1.27
CA HIS A 431 1.21 -18.20 1.19
C HIS A 431 1.50 -19.05 2.43
N LEU A 432 0.48 -19.26 3.26
CA LEU A 432 0.56 -19.93 4.56
C LEU A 432 0.03 -21.36 4.47
N SER A 433 0.80 -22.23 3.82
CA SER A 433 0.41 -23.60 3.47
C SER A 433 0.49 -24.54 4.66
N TRP A 434 -0.56 -25.35 4.87
CA TRP A 434 -0.59 -26.39 5.91
C TRP A 434 -0.39 -25.88 7.35
N PHE A 435 -0.73 -24.64 7.60
CA PHE A 435 -0.62 -24.09 8.94
C PHE A 435 -1.62 -24.79 9.86
N GLY A 436 -1.19 -25.19 11.06
CA GLY A 436 -2.01 -25.83 12.07
C GLY A 436 -1.35 -26.97 12.83
N ASP A 437 -2.07 -27.40 13.87
CA ASP A 437 -1.72 -28.64 14.56
C ASP A 437 -2.03 -29.85 13.69
N ASN A 438 -1.69 -31.04 14.16
CA ASN A 438 -1.92 -32.26 13.40
C ASN A 438 -3.40 -32.49 13.08
N ASN A 439 -4.32 -32.07 13.96
CA ASN A 439 -5.75 -32.19 13.70
C ASN A 439 -6.18 -31.29 12.53
N SER A 440 -5.72 -30.04 12.49
CA SER A 440 -5.98 -29.11 11.39
C SER A 440 -5.44 -29.63 10.06
N VAL A 441 -4.25 -30.22 10.08
CA VAL A 441 -3.64 -30.85 8.90
C VAL A 441 -4.48 -32.06 8.44
N HIS A 442 -4.91 -32.93 9.36
CA HIS A 442 -5.76 -34.07 9.03
C HIS A 442 -7.12 -33.63 8.47
N GLU A 443 -7.75 -32.61 9.03
CA GLU A 443 -9.01 -32.06 8.51
C GLU A 443 -8.80 -31.48 7.08
N LYS A 444 -7.72 -30.78 6.85
CA LYS A 444 -7.37 -30.27 5.52
C LYS A 444 -7.14 -31.42 4.54
N LEU A 445 -6.39 -32.46 4.93
CA LEU A 445 -6.14 -33.65 4.11
C LEU A 445 -7.40 -34.42 3.77
N LYS A 446 -8.35 -34.54 4.69
CA LYS A 446 -9.64 -35.19 4.45
C LYS A 446 -10.57 -34.38 3.56
N SER A 447 -10.44 -33.06 3.57
CA SER A 447 -11.42 -32.14 2.99
C SER A 447 -11.08 -31.65 1.58
N PHE A 448 -9.82 -31.55 1.21
CA PHE A 448 -9.43 -30.93 -0.06
C PHE A 448 -9.48 -31.91 -1.26
N ALA A 449 -9.34 -31.38 -2.47
CA ALA A 449 -9.55 -32.16 -3.69
C ALA A 449 -8.43 -33.18 -3.99
N HIS A 450 -7.19 -32.88 -3.54
CA HIS A 450 -6.00 -33.73 -3.74
C HIS A 450 -5.90 -34.86 -2.72
N GLN A 451 -6.77 -35.86 -2.82
CA GLN A 451 -6.76 -37.01 -1.90
C GLN A 451 -5.58 -37.95 -2.11
N GLU A 452 -4.83 -37.79 -3.21
CA GLU A 452 -3.69 -38.60 -3.58
C GLU A 452 -2.39 -38.19 -2.90
N ILE A 453 -2.33 -36.99 -2.32
CA ILE A 453 -1.10 -36.43 -1.73
C ILE A 453 -1.25 -36.14 -0.24
N GLY A 454 -0.15 -36.13 0.45
CA GLY A 454 -0.01 -35.72 1.85
C GLY A 454 0.15 -36.88 2.84
N PRO A 455 0.65 -36.59 4.05
CA PRO A 455 0.80 -37.55 5.13
C PRO A 455 -0.58 -38.00 5.66
N LYS A 456 -0.68 -39.27 6.05
CA LYS A 456 -1.94 -39.88 6.48
C LYS A 456 -1.99 -40.18 7.97
N THR A 457 -0.83 -40.23 8.63
CA THR A 457 -0.72 -40.47 10.08
C THR A 457 0.00 -39.31 10.76
N ASP A 458 -0.11 -39.23 12.10
CA ASP A 458 0.60 -38.21 12.87
C ASP A 458 2.13 -38.35 12.72
N GLU A 459 2.61 -39.58 12.67
CA GLU A 459 4.04 -39.85 12.47
C GLU A 459 4.53 -39.36 11.10
N GLU A 460 3.72 -39.55 10.06
CA GLU A 460 4.03 -39.04 8.71
C GLU A 460 3.98 -37.51 8.66
N ILE A 461 3.07 -36.87 9.38
CA ILE A 461 3.00 -35.40 9.50
C ILE A 461 4.27 -34.88 10.19
N GLU A 462 4.63 -35.47 11.32
CA GLU A 462 5.85 -35.06 12.05
C GLU A 462 7.11 -35.29 11.24
N LEU A 463 7.20 -36.42 10.52
CA LEU A 463 8.32 -36.70 9.62
C LEU A 463 8.39 -35.66 8.51
N ALA A 464 7.27 -35.31 7.87
CA ALA A 464 7.23 -34.30 6.83
C ALA A 464 7.65 -32.91 7.34
N ARG A 465 7.29 -32.55 8.58
CA ARG A 465 7.74 -31.32 9.24
C ARG A 465 9.26 -31.31 9.47
N LEU A 466 9.81 -32.41 9.97
CA LEU A 466 11.25 -32.56 10.20
C LEU A 466 12.05 -32.52 8.89
N GLU A 467 11.59 -33.21 7.84
CA GLU A 467 12.22 -33.19 6.53
C GLU A 467 12.21 -31.78 5.92
N LYS A 468 11.09 -31.05 6.05
CA LYS A 468 11.00 -29.67 5.59
C LYS A 468 11.95 -28.77 6.37
N ARG A 469 12.03 -28.90 7.71
CA ARG A 469 12.98 -28.17 8.55
C ARG A 469 14.40 -28.41 8.11
N ALA A 470 14.82 -29.66 7.95
CA ALA A 470 16.17 -30.02 7.48
C ALA A 470 16.48 -29.42 6.11
N LEU A 471 15.49 -29.39 5.19
CA LEU A 471 15.64 -28.80 3.87
C LEU A 471 15.82 -27.27 3.96
N VAL A 472 15.04 -26.60 4.80
CA VAL A 472 15.11 -25.15 5.01
C VAL A 472 16.44 -24.78 5.66
N GLU A 473 16.85 -25.44 6.74
CA GLU A 473 18.12 -25.20 7.44
C GLU A 473 19.34 -25.40 6.51
N SER A 474 19.27 -26.32 5.56
CA SER A 474 20.36 -26.55 4.60
C SER A 474 20.51 -25.45 3.54
N LYS A 475 19.50 -24.59 3.37
CA LYS A 475 19.43 -23.59 2.30
C LYS A 475 19.41 -22.14 2.78
N LEU A 476 19.20 -21.89 4.08
CA LEU A 476 18.99 -20.54 4.60
C LEU A 476 20.24 -19.93 5.23
N ASN A 477 20.42 -18.65 4.91
CA ASN A 477 21.19 -17.70 5.69
C ASN A 477 20.23 -17.12 6.78
N PRO A 478 20.54 -17.16 8.07
CA PRO A 478 19.58 -16.94 9.18
C PRO A 478 19.18 -15.47 9.44
N THR A 479 19.17 -14.61 8.46
CA THR A 479 19.01 -13.15 8.65
C THR A 479 17.61 -12.58 8.34
N HIS A 480 16.57 -13.39 8.19
CA HIS A 480 15.23 -12.86 7.88
C HIS A 480 14.35 -12.87 9.13
N GLY A 481 14.37 -11.74 9.83
CA GLY A 481 13.63 -11.52 11.07
C GLY A 481 12.12 -11.44 10.90
N TRP A 482 11.44 -11.69 12.00
CA TRP A 482 10.00 -11.74 12.26
C TRP A 482 9.24 -10.41 12.10
N ASP A 483 9.88 -9.35 11.60
CA ASP A 483 9.31 -7.99 11.54
C ASP A 483 8.21 -7.80 10.48
N PHE A 484 7.78 -8.88 9.82
CA PHE A 484 6.92 -8.80 8.63
C PHE A 484 5.41 -8.86 8.90
N PHE A 485 4.97 -9.17 10.14
CA PHE A 485 3.55 -9.31 10.45
C PHE A 485 3.09 -8.44 11.64
N PRO A 486 2.94 -7.11 11.46
CA PRO A 486 2.40 -6.26 12.54
C PRO A 486 1.01 -6.69 12.99
N VAL A 487 0.20 -7.22 12.06
CA VAL A 487 -1.15 -7.73 12.33
C VAL A 487 -1.12 -9.02 13.13
N MET A 488 -0.19 -9.93 12.85
CA MET A 488 -0.01 -11.18 13.62
C MET A 488 0.32 -10.89 15.07
N ARG A 489 1.22 -9.93 15.32
CA ARG A 489 1.53 -9.47 16.67
C ARG A 489 0.31 -8.90 17.38
N HIS A 490 -0.50 -8.09 16.67
CA HIS A 490 -1.72 -7.50 17.21
C HIS A 490 -2.78 -8.55 17.56
N ILE A 491 -3.00 -9.55 16.68
CA ILE A 491 -3.91 -10.67 16.94
C ILE A 491 -3.44 -11.48 18.15
N TYR A 492 -2.14 -11.69 18.29
CA TYR A 492 -1.53 -12.36 19.44
C TYR A 492 -1.68 -11.56 20.73
N GLU A 493 -1.34 -10.27 20.72
CA GLU A 493 -1.41 -9.38 21.89
C GLU A 493 -2.86 -9.14 22.35
N GLU A 494 -3.83 -9.08 21.45
CA GLU A 494 -5.24 -8.96 21.81
C GLU A 494 -5.87 -10.26 22.29
N GLY A 495 -5.35 -11.45 21.96
CA GLY A 495 -5.75 -12.78 22.45
C GLY A 495 -7.22 -13.18 22.27
N ARG A 496 -8.03 -12.28 21.74
CA ARG A 496 -9.50 -12.31 21.80
C ARG A 496 -10.15 -13.44 21.01
N LEU A 497 -9.63 -13.70 19.81
CA LEU A 497 -10.20 -14.77 18.97
C LEU A 497 -9.77 -16.14 19.46
N TYR A 498 -8.53 -16.24 19.87
CA TYR A 498 -7.93 -17.46 20.38
C TYR A 498 -8.60 -17.99 21.65
N GLU A 499 -8.92 -17.14 22.62
CA GLU A 499 -9.65 -17.56 23.83
C GLU A 499 -11.07 -18.01 23.52
N GLN A 500 -11.73 -17.43 22.53
CA GLN A 500 -13.09 -17.80 22.13
C GLN A 500 -13.12 -19.10 21.30
N VAL A 501 -12.13 -19.32 20.44
CA VAL A 501 -12.01 -20.53 19.60
C VAL A 501 -11.49 -21.71 20.42
N ASN A 502 -10.59 -21.51 21.39
CA ASN A 502 -10.11 -22.55 22.30
C ASN A 502 -11.15 -23.14 23.24
N LYS A 503 -12.25 -22.44 23.51
CA LYS A 503 -13.40 -23.06 24.19
C LYS A 503 -13.97 -24.24 23.40
N ASN A 504 -13.68 -24.34 22.12
CA ASN A 504 -14.03 -25.43 21.21
C ASN A 504 -12.86 -26.41 20.91
N LYS A 505 -11.85 -26.47 21.73
CA LYS A 505 -10.75 -27.47 21.86
C LYS A 505 -9.85 -27.80 20.66
N ASN A 506 -9.99 -27.23 19.47
CA ASN A 506 -9.31 -27.77 18.28
C ASN A 506 -8.43 -26.81 17.48
N GLN A 507 -8.11 -25.61 17.98
CA GLN A 507 -7.28 -24.67 17.20
C GLN A 507 -6.25 -23.92 18.07
N LYS A 508 -5.14 -24.57 18.38
CA LYS A 508 -3.95 -24.01 19.09
C LYS A 508 -2.89 -23.44 18.15
N PHE A 509 -3.30 -22.85 17.09
CA PHE A 509 -2.50 -22.80 15.88
C PHE A 509 -1.51 -21.64 15.75
N LEU A 510 -1.87 -20.42 16.14
CA LEU A 510 -0.99 -19.27 15.99
C LEU A 510 -0.12 -18.97 17.22
N ILE A 511 -0.48 -19.48 18.40
CA ILE A 511 0.20 -19.17 19.66
C ILE A 511 1.42 -20.07 19.94
N ASP A 512 1.43 -21.33 19.50
CA ASP A 512 2.55 -22.24 19.73
C ASP A 512 3.80 -21.87 18.90
N PHE A 513 3.75 -20.77 18.12
CA PHE A 513 4.80 -20.30 17.21
C PHE A 513 5.39 -18.92 17.54
N PHE A 514 4.95 -18.33 18.65
CA PHE A 514 5.55 -17.15 19.25
C PHE A 514 6.06 -17.50 20.65
#